data_70ba6d3a9270264673491ca7280a9bef
#
_entry.id   70ba6d3a9270264673491ca7280a9bef
#
_cell.length_a   1.000
_cell.length_b   1.000
_cell.length_c   1.000
_cell.angle_alpha   90.00
_cell.angle_beta   90.00
_cell.angle_gamma   90.00
#
_symmetry.space_group_name_H-M   'P 1'
#
loop_
_entity.id
_entity.type
_entity.pdbx_description
1 polymer ?
#
loop_
_entity_poly.entity_id
_entity_poly.type
_entity_poly.pdbx_seq_one_letter_code
_entity_poly.pdbx_strand_id
1 'polypeptide(L)'
;MGKKHVIMTAFPSRKYRAVAVSAVVALAVGCSLFASPVAAQSLSDRFKGLFGGGSSDQPAQPAPGAPDPGPSESRIEETCPPVSIRAGASTDAVAAPGKEAVGDNVRYLASITKVARDCRRTGDDITARIGIQGRVIAGPAGAPETVEVPLRVAVVQSGVNEKTIATKAYRTTVAMAADGSVPFTLVADDVVYPIAPGAVGDSYIFYIGFDPQLLTPEPKAPAKRKKK
;
A
#
# COMPACT_ATOMS: atom_id res chain seq x y z
N MET A 1 11.43 39.70 51.29
CA MET A 1 12.01 38.44 51.82
C MET A 1 10.93 37.37 51.80
N GLY A 2 10.93 36.48 50.81
CA GLY A 2 9.96 35.40 50.68
C GLY A 2 10.73 34.13 50.27
N LYS A 3 10.85 33.20 51.20
CA LYS A 3 11.56 31.92 51.03
C LYS A 3 10.71 30.99 50.17
N LYS A 4 11.26 30.51 49.07
CA LYS A 4 10.69 29.42 48.24
C LYS A 4 11.06 28.09 48.87
N HIS A 5 10.07 27.32 49.31
CA HIS A 5 10.24 25.92 49.68
C HIS A 5 10.20 25.03 48.42
N VAL A 6 11.31 24.32 48.17
CA VAL A 6 11.42 23.26 47.19
C VAL A 6 11.00 21.96 47.86
N ILE A 7 9.92 21.34 47.40
CA ILE A 7 9.49 20.03 47.87
C ILE A 7 10.09 19.00 46.91
N MET A 8 11.05 18.25 47.43
CA MET A 8 11.68 17.11 46.80
C MET A 8 10.84 15.86 47.11
N THR A 9 10.11 15.33 46.11
CA THR A 9 9.40 14.05 46.25
C THR A 9 10.30 12.92 45.81
N ALA A 10 10.64 12.05 46.75
CA ALA A 10 11.45 10.84 46.54
C ALA A 10 10.61 9.74 45.87
N PHE A 11 11.15 9.14 44.83
CA PHE A 11 10.60 7.92 44.16
C PHE A 11 11.03 6.68 44.96
N PRO A 12 10.13 5.72 45.22
CA PRO A 12 10.50 4.44 45.81
C PRO A 12 11.08 3.47 44.79
N SER A 13 12.28 3.00 45.07
CA SER A 13 12.96 1.93 44.33
C SER A 13 12.28 0.58 44.55
N ARG A 14 11.71 0.01 43.48
CA ARG A 14 11.12 -1.34 43.48
C ARG A 14 12.21 -2.38 43.26
N LYS A 15 12.52 -3.16 44.32
CA LYS A 15 13.45 -4.27 44.31
C LYS A 15 12.87 -5.46 43.52
N TYR A 16 13.50 -5.82 42.45
CA TYR A 16 13.21 -7.09 41.73
C TYR A 16 13.85 -8.26 42.48
N ARG A 17 13.02 -9.19 42.97
CA ARG A 17 13.45 -10.45 43.50
C ARG A 17 13.65 -11.44 42.34
N ALA A 18 14.88 -11.88 42.15
CA ALA A 18 15.23 -13.01 41.30
C ALA A 18 14.72 -14.31 41.96
N VAL A 19 13.93 -15.08 41.22
CA VAL A 19 13.58 -16.45 41.59
C VAL A 19 14.29 -17.35 40.60
N ALA A 20 15.35 -18.00 41.10
CA ALA A 20 16.00 -19.13 40.44
C ALA A 20 15.21 -20.38 40.76
N VAL A 21 14.74 -21.12 39.75
CA VAL A 21 14.27 -22.51 39.91
C VAL A 21 15.03 -23.39 38.93
N SER A 22 15.98 -24.11 39.48
CA SER A 22 16.63 -25.24 38.85
C SER A 22 15.74 -26.48 39.02
N ALA A 23 15.41 -27.18 37.94
CA ALA A 23 14.96 -28.56 37.99
C ALA A 23 15.53 -29.32 36.78
N VAL A 24 16.56 -30.12 37.09
CA VAL A 24 17.10 -31.19 36.25
C VAL A 24 16.23 -32.42 36.47
N VAL A 25 15.60 -32.95 35.42
CA VAL A 25 15.13 -34.34 35.40
C VAL A 25 15.56 -34.98 34.10
N ALA A 26 16.53 -35.88 34.20
CA ALA A 26 16.92 -36.81 33.16
C ALA A 26 15.97 -38.02 33.20
N LEU A 27 15.36 -38.35 32.05
CA LEU A 27 14.74 -39.64 31.82
C LEU A 27 15.07 -40.09 30.39
N ALA A 28 16.06 -40.98 30.32
CA ALA A 28 16.38 -41.75 29.14
C ALA A 28 15.48 -42.97 29.10
N VAL A 29 14.64 -43.12 28.09
CA VAL A 29 14.08 -44.39 27.64
C VAL A 29 14.11 -44.39 26.12
N GLY A 30 14.86 -45.32 25.56
CA GLY A 30 15.00 -45.54 24.14
C GLY A 30 13.75 -46.14 23.53
N CYS A 31 13.49 -45.79 22.27
CA CYS A 31 12.77 -46.66 21.34
C CYS A 31 13.23 -46.42 19.91
N SER A 32 13.50 -47.52 19.27
CA SER A 32 14.14 -47.74 17.99
C SER A 32 13.36 -47.28 16.79
N LEU A 33 14.08 -46.80 15.75
CA LEU A 33 13.97 -47.13 14.33
C LEU A 33 12.58 -47.09 13.66
N PHE A 34 12.26 -45.93 13.03
CA PHE A 34 11.77 -45.89 11.65
C PHE A 34 12.35 -44.62 11.01
N ALA A 35 13.43 -44.81 10.27
CA ALA A 35 14.00 -43.77 9.39
C ALA A 35 13.15 -43.70 8.13
N SER A 36 12.16 -42.84 8.10
CA SER A 36 11.61 -42.34 6.85
C SER A 36 12.45 -41.14 6.43
N PRO A 37 13.03 -41.10 5.23
CA PRO A 37 13.65 -39.89 4.71
C PRO A 37 12.52 -38.91 4.34
N VAL A 38 12.10 -38.09 5.27
CA VAL A 38 11.38 -36.86 4.94
C VAL A 38 12.42 -35.99 4.27
N ALA A 39 12.32 -35.90 2.95
CA ALA A 39 13.04 -34.91 2.17
C ALA A 39 12.66 -33.54 2.75
N ALA A 40 13.55 -32.98 3.56
CA ALA A 40 13.49 -31.62 4.02
C ALA A 40 13.73 -30.74 2.77
N GLN A 41 12.66 -30.50 2.00
CA GLN A 41 12.67 -29.45 0.98
C GLN A 41 12.85 -28.15 1.76
N SER A 42 14.05 -27.60 1.61
CA SER A 42 14.47 -26.38 2.25
C SER A 42 13.42 -25.30 2.00
N LEU A 43 12.96 -24.64 3.05
CA LEU A 43 12.12 -23.44 2.98
C LEU A 43 12.73 -22.37 2.06
N SER A 44 14.05 -22.42 1.85
CA SER A 44 14.81 -21.57 0.93
C SER A 44 14.38 -21.76 -0.53
N ASP A 45 14.03 -22.98 -0.96
CA ASP A 45 13.63 -23.22 -2.35
C ASP A 45 12.20 -22.73 -2.63
N ARG A 46 11.33 -22.77 -1.63
CA ARG A 46 10.00 -22.14 -1.72
C ARG A 46 10.08 -20.63 -1.70
N PHE A 47 11.06 -20.06 -0.97
CA PHE A 47 11.27 -18.61 -0.95
C PHE A 47 11.87 -18.09 -2.25
N LYS A 48 12.79 -18.83 -2.89
CA LYS A 48 13.36 -18.47 -4.20
C LYS A 48 12.32 -18.48 -5.31
N GLY A 49 11.35 -19.39 -5.27
CA GLY A 49 10.25 -19.44 -6.25
C GLY A 49 9.24 -18.29 -6.12
N LEU A 50 9.18 -17.63 -4.94
CA LEU A 50 8.23 -16.54 -4.69
C LEU A 50 8.80 -15.15 -4.95
N PHE A 51 10.14 -14.99 -4.89
CA PHE A 51 10.84 -13.72 -5.03
C PHE A 51 11.93 -13.75 -6.10
N GLY A 52 11.68 -14.50 -7.21
CA GLY A 52 12.42 -14.46 -8.47
C GLY A 52 13.70 -13.64 -8.54
N GLY A 53 14.70 -13.98 -7.73
CA GLY A 53 16.01 -13.38 -7.76
C GLY A 53 17.05 -14.46 -8.04
N GLY A 54 17.36 -14.67 -9.30
CA GLY A 54 18.38 -15.62 -9.74
C GLY A 54 18.59 -15.46 -11.22
N SER A 55 19.53 -14.59 -11.59
CA SER A 55 20.11 -14.58 -12.94
C SER A 55 20.71 -15.95 -13.23
N SER A 56 20.06 -16.71 -14.05
CA SER A 56 20.67 -17.79 -14.82
C SER A 56 20.24 -17.55 -16.25
N ASP A 57 21.14 -16.98 -17.03
CA ASP A 57 21.09 -16.94 -18.47
C ASP A 57 21.13 -18.39 -19.00
N GLN A 58 19.97 -19.03 -18.98
CA GLN A 58 19.72 -20.23 -19.75
C GLN A 58 18.34 -20.09 -20.37
N PRO A 59 18.22 -19.98 -21.69
CA PRO A 59 16.93 -19.97 -22.35
C PRO A 59 16.18 -21.22 -21.95
N ALA A 60 15.07 -21.07 -21.24
CA ALA A 60 14.18 -22.18 -20.91
C ALA A 60 13.66 -22.74 -22.24
N GLN A 61 14.08 -23.96 -22.57
CA GLN A 61 13.55 -24.72 -23.69
C GLN A 61 12.07 -24.99 -23.42
N PRO A 62 11.14 -24.58 -24.31
CA PRO A 62 9.71 -24.79 -24.09
C PRO A 62 9.44 -26.29 -23.94
N ALA A 63 8.67 -26.66 -22.93
CA ALA A 63 8.19 -28.04 -22.80
C ALA A 63 7.34 -28.39 -24.01
N PRO A 64 7.50 -29.58 -24.63
CA PRO A 64 6.71 -29.99 -25.78
C PRO A 64 5.22 -30.07 -25.38
N GLY A 65 4.40 -29.17 -25.94
CA GLY A 65 2.94 -29.19 -25.74
C GLY A 65 2.35 -28.04 -24.94
N ALA A 66 3.14 -27.08 -24.46
CA ALA A 66 2.58 -25.82 -23.96
C ALA A 66 2.11 -24.98 -25.17
N PRO A 67 0.86 -24.47 -25.21
CA PRO A 67 0.45 -23.52 -26.22
C PRO A 67 1.37 -22.31 -26.13
N ASP A 68 2.00 -21.96 -27.24
CA ASP A 68 2.82 -20.77 -27.40
C ASP A 68 1.99 -19.56 -26.94
N PRO A 69 2.40 -18.78 -25.94
CA PRO A 69 1.69 -17.56 -25.60
C PRO A 69 1.76 -16.68 -26.85
N GLY A 70 0.60 -16.54 -27.53
CA GLY A 70 0.54 -15.86 -28.80
C GLY A 70 1.13 -14.45 -28.70
N PRO A 71 1.65 -13.87 -29.81
CA PRO A 71 2.37 -12.59 -29.82
C PRO A 71 1.59 -11.38 -29.29
N SER A 72 0.33 -11.59 -28.88
CA SER A 72 -0.54 -10.54 -28.34
C SER A 72 -0.36 -10.27 -26.84
N GLU A 73 -0.05 -11.29 -26.02
CA GLU A 73 0.03 -11.09 -24.56
C GLU A 73 1.35 -10.41 -24.14
N SER A 74 2.47 -10.82 -24.71
CA SER A 74 3.77 -10.19 -24.43
C SER A 74 3.81 -8.70 -24.84
N ARG A 75 3.13 -8.34 -25.95
CA ARG A 75 3.06 -6.96 -26.41
C ARG A 75 2.20 -6.06 -25.54
N ILE A 76 1.24 -6.61 -24.79
CA ILE A 76 0.39 -5.86 -23.87
C ILE A 76 1.15 -5.55 -22.57
N GLU A 77 1.97 -6.47 -22.06
CA GLU A 77 2.80 -6.21 -20.90
C GLU A 77 3.84 -5.12 -21.17
N GLU A 78 4.44 -5.08 -22.36
CA GLU A 78 5.37 -4.02 -22.77
C GLU A 78 4.71 -2.64 -22.87
N THR A 79 3.41 -2.57 -23.14
CA THR A 79 2.66 -1.30 -23.26
C THR A 79 1.94 -0.88 -21.97
N CYS A 80 1.98 -1.69 -20.92
CA CYS A 80 1.38 -1.34 -19.62
C CYS A 80 2.33 -0.42 -18.84
N PRO A 81 1.99 0.88 -18.65
CA PRO A 81 2.85 1.84 -18.00
C PRO A 81 3.27 1.42 -16.58
N PRO A 82 4.46 1.80 -16.12
CA PRO A 82 4.86 1.58 -14.74
C PRO A 82 3.95 2.34 -13.79
N VAL A 83 3.83 1.83 -12.55
CA VAL A 83 3.09 2.48 -11.47
C VAL A 83 4.06 3.17 -10.54
N SER A 84 3.75 4.41 -10.18
CA SER A 84 4.47 5.18 -9.19
C SER A 84 3.51 5.87 -8.22
N ILE A 85 3.85 5.91 -6.96
CA ILE A 85 3.14 6.73 -5.99
C ILE A 85 3.65 8.16 -6.14
N ARG A 86 2.74 9.12 -6.34
CA ARG A 86 3.13 10.52 -6.51
C ARG A 86 3.80 11.05 -5.24
N ALA A 87 4.91 11.75 -5.42
CA ALA A 87 5.64 12.35 -4.30
C ALA A 87 4.71 13.25 -3.46
N GLY A 88 4.75 13.06 -2.14
CA GLY A 88 3.89 13.76 -1.19
C GLY A 88 2.46 13.24 -1.07
N ALA A 89 2.07 12.22 -1.87
CA ALA A 89 0.71 11.65 -1.84
C ALA A 89 0.68 10.17 -1.41
N SER A 90 1.77 9.67 -0.83
CA SER A 90 1.87 8.30 -0.30
C SER A 90 1.17 8.12 1.05
N THR A 91 0.93 9.23 1.75
CA THR A 91 0.27 9.27 3.06
C THR A 91 -0.74 10.40 3.10
N ASP A 92 -1.79 10.21 3.89
CA ASP A 92 -2.81 11.23 4.19
C ASP A 92 -3.02 11.26 5.70
N ALA A 93 -2.62 12.37 6.33
CA ALA A 93 -2.78 12.61 7.76
C ALA A 93 -3.97 13.55 7.99
N VAL A 94 -4.96 13.09 8.72
CA VAL A 94 -6.18 13.87 9.00
C VAL A 94 -6.20 14.29 10.47
N ALA A 95 -6.37 15.59 10.67
CA ALA A 95 -6.42 16.19 11.99
C ALA A 95 -7.84 16.30 12.57
N ALA A 96 -7.91 16.63 13.85
CA ALA A 96 -9.14 17.12 14.46
C ALA A 96 -9.60 18.43 13.77
N PRO A 97 -10.91 18.71 13.71
CA PRO A 97 -11.44 19.87 13.00
C PRO A 97 -10.77 21.18 13.43
N GLY A 98 -10.32 21.97 12.45
CA GLY A 98 -9.67 23.26 12.69
C GLY A 98 -8.24 23.17 13.24
N LYS A 99 -7.62 21.99 13.22
CA LYS A 99 -6.24 21.76 13.66
C LYS A 99 -5.35 21.34 12.49
N GLU A 100 -4.05 21.55 12.62
CA GLU A 100 -3.06 20.98 11.71
C GLU A 100 -2.82 19.51 12.04
N ALA A 101 -2.52 18.71 11.02
CA ALA A 101 -2.31 17.25 11.15
C ALA A 101 -0.89 16.94 11.68
N VAL A 102 -0.59 17.43 12.89
CA VAL A 102 0.70 17.25 13.55
C VAL A 102 0.52 16.82 15.02
N GLY A 103 1.41 15.95 15.49
CA GLY A 103 1.45 15.51 16.90
C GLY A 103 0.11 14.97 17.39
N ASP A 104 -0.32 15.41 18.55
CA ASP A 104 -1.53 14.95 19.24
C ASP A 104 -2.85 15.35 18.55
N ASN A 105 -2.79 16.19 17.53
CA ASN A 105 -3.97 16.60 16.77
C ASN A 105 -4.37 15.58 15.68
N VAL A 106 -3.50 14.63 15.35
CA VAL A 106 -3.76 13.64 14.30
C VAL A 106 -4.85 12.66 14.75
N ARG A 107 -5.94 12.57 13.98
CA ARG A 107 -7.01 11.60 14.20
C ARG A 107 -6.66 10.25 13.59
N TYR A 108 -6.15 10.24 12.37
CA TYR A 108 -5.67 9.04 11.71
C TYR A 108 -4.64 9.38 10.62
N LEU A 109 -3.86 8.38 10.27
CA LEU A 109 -2.93 8.39 9.15
C LEU A 109 -3.26 7.24 8.21
N ALA A 110 -3.54 7.53 6.95
CA ALA A 110 -3.63 6.53 5.90
C ALA A 110 -2.31 6.48 5.13
N SER A 111 -1.88 5.28 4.71
CA SER A 111 -0.65 5.08 3.93
C SER A 111 -0.86 4.03 2.85
N ILE A 112 -0.29 4.24 1.66
CA ILE A 112 -0.22 3.25 0.58
C ILE A 112 0.99 2.37 0.83
N THR A 113 0.82 1.04 0.86
CA THR A 113 1.88 0.07 1.15
C THR A 113 2.29 -0.75 -0.06
N LYS A 114 1.36 -1.02 -0.97
CA LYS A 114 1.62 -1.82 -2.17
C LYS A 114 0.69 -1.40 -3.30
N VAL A 115 1.23 -1.45 -4.52
CA VAL A 115 0.48 -1.21 -5.75
C VAL A 115 0.79 -2.31 -6.77
N ALA A 116 -0.19 -2.62 -7.61
CA ALA A 116 -0.06 -3.56 -8.71
C ALA A 116 -0.86 -3.06 -9.90
N ARG A 117 -0.50 -3.50 -11.09
CA ARG A 117 -1.21 -3.16 -12.32
C ARG A 117 -1.43 -4.39 -13.20
N ASP A 118 -2.48 -4.30 -13.99
CA ASP A 118 -2.77 -5.21 -15.10
C ASP A 118 -3.41 -4.38 -16.21
N CYS A 119 -3.04 -4.61 -17.47
CA CYS A 119 -3.56 -3.85 -18.60
C CYS A 119 -4.16 -4.79 -19.64
N ARG A 120 -5.27 -4.37 -20.22
CA ARG A 120 -5.92 -5.07 -21.32
C ARG A 120 -6.22 -4.11 -22.46
N ARG A 121 -5.87 -4.50 -23.65
CA ARG A 121 -6.23 -3.75 -24.86
C ARG A 121 -7.70 -4.00 -25.21
N THR A 122 -8.43 -2.92 -25.50
CA THR A 122 -9.84 -2.95 -25.94
C THR A 122 -9.97 -2.01 -27.13
N GLY A 123 -9.84 -2.55 -28.34
CA GLY A 123 -9.81 -1.73 -29.57
C GLY A 123 -8.61 -0.81 -29.62
N ASP A 124 -8.87 0.51 -29.69
CA ASP A 124 -7.84 1.57 -29.73
C ASP A 124 -7.50 2.13 -28.34
N ASP A 125 -8.13 1.59 -27.31
CA ASP A 125 -7.90 1.99 -25.92
C ASP A 125 -7.24 0.86 -25.13
N ILE A 126 -6.61 1.25 -24.02
CA ILE A 126 -6.14 0.35 -22.97
C ILE A 126 -7.01 0.56 -21.74
N THR A 127 -7.53 -0.54 -21.21
CA THR A 127 -8.18 -0.57 -19.91
C THR A 127 -7.18 -1.12 -18.88
N ALA A 128 -6.82 -0.30 -17.92
CA ALA A 128 -5.94 -0.70 -16.84
C ALA A 128 -6.73 -1.01 -15.57
N ARG A 129 -6.29 -2.05 -14.90
CA ARG A 129 -6.73 -2.45 -13.57
C ARG A 129 -5.59 -2.18 -12.59
N ILE A 130 -5.85 -1.34 -11.59
CA ILE A 130 -4.85 -0.92 -10.63
C ILE A 130 -5.28 -1.38 -9.24
N GLY A 131 -4.48 -2.25 -8.63
CA GLY A 131 -4.64 -2.67 -7.24
C GLY A 131 -3.84 -1.77 -6.31
N ILE A 132 -4.48 -1.27 -5.26
CA ILE A 132 -3.86 -0.41 -4.25
C ILE A 132 -4.13 -1.03 -2.89
N GLN A 133 -3.08 -1.33 -2.15
CA GLN A 133 -3.16 -1.77 -0.76
C GLN A 133 -2.58 -0.70 0.15
N GLY A 134 -3.19 -0.54 1.30
CA GLY A 134 -2.76 0.42 2.27
C GLY A 134 -3.23 0.07 3.68
N ARG A 135 -3.00 1.00 4.59
CA ARG A 135 -3.36 0.85 6.00
C ARG A 135 -3.81 2.19 6.56
N VAL A 136 -4.81 2.15 7.40
CA VAL A 136 -5.24 3.28 8.22
C VAL A 136 -4.83 3.00 9.67
N ILE A 137 -4.18 3.96 10.30
CA ILE A 137 -3.73 3.89 11.70
C ILE A 137 -4.40 5.02 12.46
N ALA A 138 -5.01 4.72 13.60
CA ALA A 138 -5.58 5.71 14.49
C ALA A 138 -4.48 6.57 15.11
N GLY A 139 -4.70 7.89 15.13
CA GLY A 139 -3.82 8.85 15.78
C GLY A 139 -4.24 9.15 17.21
N PRO A 140 -3.45 9.97 17.94
CA PRO A 140 -3.72 10.32 19.35
C PRO A 140 -5.06 11.00 19.58
N ALA A 141 -5.54 11.80 18.60
CA ALA A 141 -6.85 12.48 18.71
C ALA A 141 -8.05 11.54 18.50
N GLY A 142 -7.82 10.26 18.22
CA GLY A 142 -8.85 9.24 18.02
C GLY A 142 -9.47 9.25 16.62
N ALA A 143 -9.39 8.11 15.93
CA ALA A 143 -10.04 7.92 14.64
C ALA A 143 -11.57 7.85 14.80
N PRO A 144 -12.36 8.20 13.77
CA PRO A 144 -13.79 7.91 13.74
C PRO A 144 -14.01 6.40 13.55
N GLU A 145 -15.22 5.91 13.80
CA GLU A 145 -15.56 4.50 13.58
C GLU A 145 -15.37 4.05 12.13
N THR A 146 -15.54 4.99 11.19
CA THR A 146 -15.31 4.77 9.77
C THR A 146 -14.47 5.90 9.18
N VAL A 147 -13.52 5.52 8.33
CA VAL A 147 -12.63 6.44 7.61
C VAL A 147 -12.90 6.30 6.11
N GLU A 148 -13.14 7.41 5.43
CA GLU A 148 -13.12 7.45 3.97
C GLU A 148 -11.69 7.69 3.48
N VAL A 149 -11.23 6.84 2.57
CA VAL A 149 -9.90 6.90 1.97
C VAL A 149 -10.05 7.39 0.52
N PRO A 150 -9.69 8.65 0.24
CA PRO A 150 -9.78 9.23 -1.10
C PRO A 150 -8.50 8.93 -1.88
N LEU A 151 -8.62 8.31 -3.05
CA LEU A 151 -7.50 7.95 -3.91
C LEU A 151 -7.73 8.48 -5.33
N ARG A 152 -6.65 8.87 -5.99
CA ARG A 152 -6.64 9.24 -7.40
C ARG A 152 -5.64 8.38 -8.16
N VAL A 153 -6.06 7.92 -9.34
CA VAL A 153 -5.21 7.29 -10.34
C VAL A 153 -5.17 8.20 -11.55
N ALA A 154 -3.99 8.50 -12.04
CA ALA A 154 -3.79 9.31 -13.25
C ALA A 154 -2.81 8.61 -14.19
N VAL A 155 -3.14 8.58 -15.48
CA VAL A 155 -2.22 8.25 -16.57
C VAL A 155 -1.57 9.54 -17.02
N VAL A 156 -0.26 9.63 -16.92
CA VAL A 156 0.49 10.84 -17.23
C VAL A 156 1.57 10.51 -18.24
N GLN A 157 1.65 11.31 -19.29
CA GLN A 157 2.81 11.34 -20.16
C GLN A 157 3.91 12.13 -19.46
N SER A 158 4.98 11.42 -19.07
CA SER A 158 6.13 12.02 -18.39
C SER A 158 7.03 12.77 -19.38
N GLY A 159 7.84 13.69 -18.88
CA GLY A 159 8.79 14.47 -19.64
C GLY A 159 8.89 15.91 -19.13
N VAL A 160 9.52 16.78 -19.91
CA VAL A 160 9.71 18.19 -19.53
C VAL A 160 8.37 18.91 -19.33
N ASN A 161 7.37 18.56 -20.14
CA ASN A 161 6.00 19.05 -20.01
C ASN A 161 5.08 17.86 -19.71
N GLU A 162 4.89 17.53 -18.44
CA GLU A 162 3.96 16.47 -18.03
C GLU A 162 2.54 16.78 -18.55
N LYS A 163 1.90 15.76 -19.13
CA LYS A 163 0.53 15.87 -19.61
C LYS A 163 -0.33 14.75 -19.02
N THR A 164 -1.39 15.10 -18.32
CA THR A 164 -2.38 14.12 -17.86
C THR A 164 -3.19 13.64 -19.06
N ILE A 165 -3.17 12.34 -19.31
CA ILE A 165 -3.90 11.68 -20.41
C ILE A 165 -5.28 11.25 -19.91
N ALA A 166 -5.34 10.62 -18.72
CA ALA A 166 -6.57 10.23 -18.08
C ALA A 166 -6.42 10.35 -16.56
N THR A 167 -7.51 10.62 -15.86
CA THR A 167 -7.52 10.64 -14.39
C THR A 167 -8.85 10.15 -13.87
N LYS A 168 -8.80 9.41 -12.76
CA LYS A 168 -9.99 8.89 -12.10
C LYS A 168 -9.85 8.96 -10.58
N ALA A 169 -10.95 9.30 -9.93
CA ALA A 169 -11.03 9.41 -8.48
C ALA A 169 -11.80 8.23 -7.91
N TYR A 170 -11.32 7.71 -6.79
CA TYR A 170 -11.90 6.58 -6.09
C TYR A 170 -12.02 6.88 -4.61
N ARG A 171 -12.96 6.21 -3.95
CA ARG A 171 -13.11 6.26 -2.50
C ARG A 171 -13.32 4.84 -1.98
N THR A 172 -12.77 4.55 -0.82
CA THR A 172 -13.07 3.31 -0.10
C THR A 172 -13.31 3.64 1.37
N THR A 173 -14.24 2.93 1.99
CA THR A 173 -14.58 3.12 3.40
C THR A 173 -13.89 2.04 4.22
N VAL A 174 -13.25 2.43 5.31
CA VAL A 174 -12.53 1.55 6.23
C VAL A 174 -13.19 1.66 7.60
N ALA A 175 -13.75 0.55 8.09
CA ALA A 175 -14.24 0.47 9.46
C ALA A 175 -13.05 0.26 10.40
N MET A 176 -12.87 1.18 11.36
CA MET A 176 -11.76 1.12 12.31
C MET A 176 -11.98 0.03 13.35
N ALA A 177 -10.95 -0.78 13.60
CA ALA A 177 -10.96 -1.81 14.61
C ALA A 177 -10.38 -1.30 15.95
N ALA A 178 -10.64 -2.04 17.04
CA ALA A 178 -10.21 -1.65 18.38
C ALA A 178 -8.68 -1.57 18.56
N ASP A 179 -7.92 -2.28 17.74
CA ASP A 179 -6.45 -2.22 17.71
C ASP A 179 -5.90 -0.95 17.03
N GLY A 180 -6.80 -0.14 16.45
CA GLY A 180 -6.44 1.13 15.84
C GLY A 180 -5.65 1.04 14.54
N SER A 181 -5.56 -0.15 13.89
CA SER A 181 -4.76 -0.35 12.68
C SER A 181 -5.45 -1.29 11.70
N VAL A 182 -6.01 -0.77 10.61
CA VAL A 182 -6.82 -1.53 9.66
C VAL A 182 -6.24 -1.47 8.25
N PRO A 183 -5.98 -2.61 7.60
CA PRO A 183 -5.61 -2.63 6.19
C PRO A 183 -6.81 -2.31 5.31
N PHE A 184 -6.56 -1.71 4.14
CA PHE A 184 -7.54 -1.56 3.08
C PHE A 184 -7.00 -2.02 1.74
N THR A 185 -7.91 -2.37 0.85
CA THR A 185 -7.61 -2.68 -0.56
C THR A 185 -8.63 -1.98 -1.44
N LEU A 186 -8.15 -1.34 -2.50
CA LEU A 186 -8.97 -0.76 -3.55
C LEU A 186 -8.50 -1.31 -4.89
N VAL A 187 -9.44 -1.67 -5.75
CA VAL A 187 -9.18 -2.05 -7.14
C VAL A 187 -9.88 -1.05 -8.05
N ALA A 188 -9.09 -0.29 -8.78
CA ALA A 188 -9.53 0.58 -9.86
C ALA A 188 -9.48 -0.21 -11.16
N ASP A 189 -10.58 -0.71 -11.67
CA ASP A 189 -10.66 -1.65 -12.80
C ASP A 189 -11.14 -1.01 -14.10
N ASP A 190 -11.34 0.31 -14.10
CA ASP A 190 -11.95 1.08 -15.14
C ASP A 190 -11.12 2.31 -15.59
N VAL A 191 -9.79 2.24 -15.44
CA VAL A 191 -8.88 3.29 -15.92
C VAL A 191 -8.64 3.10 -17.41
N VAL A 192 -9.34 3.87 -18.24
CA VAL A 192 -9.26 3.78 -19.70
C VAL A 192 -8.46 4.95 -20.26
N TYR A 193 -7.56 4.66 -21.20
CA TYR A 193 -6.77 5.65 -21.90
C TYR A 193 -6.42 5.18 -23.32
N PRO A 194 -6.24 6.12 -24.29
CA PRO A 194 -5.94 5.77 -25.67
C PRO A 194 -4.53 5.22 -25.82
N ILE A 195 -4.37 4.29 -26.76
CA ILE A 195 -3.06 3.79 -27.18
C ILE A 195 -2.28 4.95 -27.78
N ALA A 196 -1.09 5.21 -27.23
CA ALA A 196 -0.23 6.26 -27.76
C ALA A 196 0.40 5.80 -29.10
N PRO A 197 0.54 6.70 -30.08
CA PRO A 197 1.24 6.40 -31.32
C PRO A 197 2.74 6.24 -31.08
N GLY A 198 3.34 5.18 -31.66
CA GLY A 198 4.78 4.92 -31.60
C GLY A 198 5.34 4.81 -30.19
N ALA A 199 6.54 5.34 -29.96
CA ALA A 199 7.25 5.30 -28.68
C ALA A 199 6.71 6.25 -27.59
N VAL A 200 5.65 7.02 -27.86
CA VAL A 200 5.05 7.94 -26.88
C VAL A 200 4.48 7.16 -25.68
N GLY A 201 3.98 5.96 -25.89
CA GLY A 201 3.48 5.07 -24.83
C GLY A 201 4.52 4.73 -23.77
N ASP A 202 5.79 4.66 -24.15
CA ASP A 202 6.91 4.35 -23.24
C ASP A 202 7.13 5.46 -22.20
N SER A 203 6.60 6.67 -22.46
CA SER A 203 6.67 7.80 -21.54
C SER A 203 5.48 7.87 -20.57
N TYR A 204 4.51 6.95 -20.67
CA TYR A 204 3.35 6.94 -19.78
C TYR A 204 3.70 6.35 -18.42
N ILE A 205 3.14 6.94 -17.37
CA ILE A 205 3.26 6.48 -15.99
C ILE A 205 1.89 6.53 -15.34
N PHE A 206 1.53 5.51 -14.57
CA PHE A 206 0.41 5.60 -13.64
C PHE A 206 0.88 6.25 -12.35
N TYR A 207 0.38 7.44 -12.05
CA TYR A 207 0.54 8.06 -10.76
C TYR A 207 -0.66 7.74 -9.87
N ILE A 208 -0.35 7.28 -8.66
CA ILE A 208 -1.33 6.98 -7.62
C ILE A 208 -1.03 7.84 -6.40
N GLY A 209 -2.07 8.29 -5.72
CA GLY A 209 -1.90 9.02 -4.47
C GLY A 209 -3.20 9.31 -3.76
N PHE A 210 -3.09 9.69 -2.50
CA PHE A 210 -4.22 10.26 -1.79
C PHE A 210 -4.60 11.61 -2.38
N ASP A 211 -5.91 11.88 -2.42
CA ASP A 211 -6.46 13.15 -2.87
C ASP A 211 -7.53 13.64 -1.88
N PRO A 212 -7.13 14.31 -0.79
CA PRO A 212 -8.05 14.81 0.23
C PRO A 212 -9.11 15.77 -0.30
N GLN A 213 -8.86 16.41 -1.45
CA GLN A 213 -9.82 17.33 -2.07
C GLN A 213 -11.11 16.64 -2.49
N LEU A 214 -11.07 15.32 -2.74
CA LEU A 214 -12.27 14.53 -3.05
C LEU A 214 -13.27 14.49 -1.89
N LEU A 215 -12.82 14.70 -0.66
CA LEU A 215 -13.67 14.73 0.54
C LEU A 215 -14.22 16.13 0.84
N THR A 216 -13.69 17.15 0.16
CA THR A 216 -14.16 18.53 0.31
C THR A 216 -15.41 18.73 -0.56
N PRO A 217 -16.53 19.23 -0.01
CA PRO A 217 -17.70 19.58 -0.82
C PRO A 217 -17.32 20.63 -1.88
N GLU A 218 -17.71 20.41 -3.12
CA GLU A 218 -17.53 21.43 -4.15
C GLU A 218 -18.15 22.77 -3.69
N PRO A 219 -17.44 23.89 -3.81
CA PRO A 219 -18.00 25.20 -3.54
C PRO A 219 -19.26 25.38 -4.42
N LYS A 220 -20.41 25.61 -3.80
CA LYS A 220 -21.63 25.91 -4.56
C LYS A 220 -21.34 27.05 -5.52
N ALA A 221 -21.49 26.79 -6.82
CA ALA A 221 -21.37 27.83 -7.84
C ALA A 221 -22.19 29.06 -7.44
N PRO A 222 -21.63 30.27 -7.51
CA PRO A 222 -22.36 31.46 -7.13
C PRO A 222 -23.66 31.56 -7.93
N ALA A 223 -24.77 31.64 -7.23
CA ALA A 223 -26.08 31.77 -7.86
C ALA A 223 -26.05 32.97 -8.84
N LYS A 224 -26.33 32.72 -10.13
CA LYS A 224 -26.40 33.76 -11.13
C LYS A 224 -27.39 34.84 -10.65
N ARG A 225 -26.86 36.00 -10.23
CA ARG A 225 -27.68 37.18 -9.95
C ARG A 225 -28.55 37.46 -11.16
N LYS A 226 -29.86 37.24 -11.05
CA LYS A 226 -30.79 37.70 -12.06
C LYS A 226 -30.65 39.23 -12.10
N LYS A 227 -30.13 39.79 -13.23
CA LYS A 227 -30.24 41.21 -13.52
C LYS A 227 -31.71 41.51 -13.69
N LYS A 228 -32.21 42.44 -12.87
CA LYS A 228 -33.53 43.04 -12.97
C LYS A 228 -33.48 44.13 -14.03
#